data_305e924247cbcd960102ba0cca8608a4
#
_entry.id   305e924247cbcd960102ba0cca8608a4
#
_cell.length_a   1.000
_cell.length_b   1.000
_cell.length_c   1.000
_cell.angle_alpha   90.00
_cell.angle_beta   90.00
_cell.angle_gamma   90.00
#
_symmetry.space_group_name_H-M   'P 1'
#
loop_
_entity.id
_entity.type
_entity.pdbx_description
1 polymer ?
#
loop_
_entity_poly.entity_id
_entity_poly.type
_entity_poly.pdbx_seq_one_letter_code
_entity_poly.pdbx_strand_id
1 'polypeptide(L)'
;MGYGNVDALVHQLLACIREDDKVVCICGRNQQMYDNIASTFANEERLCLLGYTDQVSLLMDASDVIFTKPGGITSTEAMVKNISMIHTAPIPGLENYNARFFHNHGLSYHTNDISQQVTIAMRLCEDKAFKKSMLQQQSTHGNPRTSDHVIDWILNHQDIAYEGQETTDIA
;
A
#
# COMPACT_ATOMS: atom_id res chain seq x y z
N MET A 1 13.71 -1.96 3.93
CA MET A 1 13.53 -1.25 5.21
C MET A 1 12.22 -1.71 5.82
N GLY A 2 12.24 -2.61 6.80
CA GLY A 2 11.06 -3.01 7.55
C GLY A 2 10.77 -1.98 8.64
N TYR A 3 9.97 -0.98 8.34
CA TYR A 3 9.45 -0.06 9.33
C TYR A 3 8.07 -0.58 9.76
N GLY A 4 7.90 -0.84 11.03
CA GLY A 4 6.69 -1.40 11.60
C GLY A 4 6.94 -2.80 12.19
N ASN A 5 6.07 -3.23 13.07
CA ASN A 5 6.13 -4.55 13.70
C ASN A 5 5.50 -5.61 12.76
N VAL A 6 6.20 -5.90 11.63
CA VAL A 6 5.71 -6.85 10.61
C VAL A 6 5.51 -8.25 11.20
N ASP A 7 6.39 -8.65 12.11
CA ASP A 7 6.31 -9.97 12.77
C ASP A 7 5.00 -10.12 13.55
N ALA A 8 4.61 -9.10 14.31
CA ALA A 8 3.34 -9.10 15.06
C ALA A 8 2.12 -9.07 14.12
N LEU A 9 2.21 -8.34 13.00
CA LEU A 9 1.14 -8.32 12.00
C LEU A 9 0.96 -9.70 11.36
N VAL A 10 2.06 -10.33 10.91
CA VAL A 10 2.03 -11.70 10.34
C VAL A 10 1.47 -12.68 11.35
N HIS A 11 1.93 -12.62 12.62
CA HIS A 11 1.44 -13.50 13.68
C HIS A 11 -0.08 -13.35 13.89
N GLN A 12 -0.58 -12.13 13.97
CA GLN A 12 -2.02 -11.92 14.19
C GLN A 12 -2.85 -12.29 12.95
N LEU A 13 -2.36 -12.04 11.73
CA LEU A 13 -3.04 -12.48 10.51
C LEU A 13 -3.16 -14.00 10.47
N LEU A 14 -2.08 -14.73 10.70
CA LEU A 14 -2.05 -16.19 10.69
C LEU A 14 -2.97 -16.81 11.76
N ALA A 15 -3.19 -16.11 12.88
CA ALA A 15 -4.15 -16.54 13.91
C ALA A 15 -5.62 -16.35 13.52
N CYS A 16 -5.90 -15.48 12.51
CA CYS A 16 -7.28 -15.12 12.14
C CYS A 16 -7.73 -15.68 10.79
N ILE A 17 -6.81 -15.96 9.86
CA ILE A 17 -7.12 -16.48 8.52
C ILE A 17 -7.48 -17.97 8.56
N ARG A 18 -8.22 -18.44 7.54
CA ARG A 18 -8.63 -19.84 7.36
C ARG A 18 -7.46 -20.68 6.82
N GLU A 19 -7.64 -22.00 6.78
CA GLU A 19 -6.63 -22.95 6.29
C GLU A 19 -6.27 -22.72 4.81
N ASP A 20 -7.23 -22.33 3.99
CA ASP A 20 -7.04 -22.09 2.56
C ASP A 20 -6.52 -20.68 2.23
N ASP A 21 -6.55 -19.77 3.20
CA ASP A 21 -6.04 -18.40 2.99
C ASP A 21 -4.51 -18.36 3.08
N LYS A 22 -3.89 -17.40 2.39
CA LYS A 22 -2.44 -17.24 2.39
C LYS A 22 -2.05 -15.82 2.76
N VAL A 23 -0.95 -15.70 3.49
CA VAL A 23 -0.27 -14.43 3.75
C VAL A 23 1.01 -14.39 2.91
N VAL A 24 1.15 -13.39 2.05
CA VAL A 24 2.40 -13.13 1.33
C VAL A 24 3.13 -12.00 2.03
N CYS A 25 4.31 -12.27 2.56
CA CYS A 25 5.15 -11.27 3.22
C CYS A 25 6.40 -10.99 2.37
N ILE A 26 6.57 -9.75 1.92
CA ILE A 26 7.69 -9.32 1.09
C ILE A 26 8.66 -8.50 1.94
N CYS A 27 9.83 -9.09 2.24
CA CYS A 27 10.88 -8.47 3.04
C CYS A 27 11.80 -7.54 2.22
N GLY A 28 11.71 -7.61 0.90
CA GLY A 28 12.58 -6.87 0.01
C GLY A 28 14.05 -7.23 0.24
N ARG A 29 14.92 -6.23 0.42
CA ARG A 29 16.36 -6.42 0.69
C ARG A 29 16.69 -6.49 2.19
N ASN A 30 15.69 -6.59 3.06
CA ASN A 30 15.91 -6.69 4.51
C ASN A 30 16.08 -8.16 4.92
N GLN A 31 17.33 -8.64 4.80
CA GLN A 31 17.66 -10.04 5.12
C GLN A 31 17.39 -10.36 6.59
N GLN A 32 17.67 -9.45 7.52
CA GLN A 32 17.43 -9.68 8.93
C GLN A 32 15.93 -9.90 9.23
N MET A 33 15.04 -9.12 8.60
CA MET A 33 13.59 -9.31 8.74
C MET A 33 13.16 -10.65 8.15
N TYR A 34 13.71 -11.01 7.00
CA TYR A 34 13.45 -12.30 6.36
C TYR A 34 13.82 -13.46 7.29
N ASP A 35 15.04 -13.46 7.81
CA ASP A 35 15.55 -14.55 8.67
C ASP A 35 14.75 -14.66 9.98
N ASN A 36 14.37 -13.54 10.58
CA ASN A 36 13.53 -13.51 11.77
C ASN A 36 12.15 -14.14 11.53
N ILE A 37 11.48 -13.74 10.45
CA ILE A 37 10.16 -14.27 10.11
C ILE A 37 10.27 -15.75 9.73
N ALA A 38 11.26 -16.13 8.91
CA ALA A 38 11.50 -17.51 8.51
C ALA A 38 11.72 -18.43 9.71
N SER A 39 12.51 -17.99 10.70
CA SER A 39 12.76 -18.77 11.91
C SER A 39 11.52 -18.87 12.81
N THR A 40 10.75 -17.80 12.93
CA THR A 40 9.55 -17.76 13.78
C THR A 40 8.42 -18.63 13.23
N PHE A 41 8.27 -18.68 11.91
CA PHE A 41 7.17 -19.35 11.22
C PHE A 41 7.63 -20.50 10.32
N ALA A 42 8.67 -21.22 10.71
CA ALA A 42 9.36 -22.24 9.89
C ALA A 42 8.46 -23.35 9.32
N ASN A 43 7.32 -23.64 9.98
CA ASN A 43 6.39 -24.70 9.59
C ASN A 43 4.99 -24.16 9.22
N GLU A 44 4.88 -22.87 8.94
CA GLU A 44 3.58 -22.26 8.64
C GLU A 44 3.34 -22.25 7.12
N GLU A 45 2.59 -23.24 6.64
CA GLU A 45 2.32 -23.43 5.20
C GLU A 45 1.44 -22.32 4.59
N ARG A 46 0.72 -21.53 5.43
CA ARG A 46 -0.09 -20.40 4.96
C ARG A 46 0.74 -19.12 4.75
N LEU A 47 2.01 -19.12 5.17
CA LEU A 47 2.92 -17.99 4.95
C LEU A 47 3.81 -18.23 3.74
N CYS A 48 3.66 -17.35 2.73
CA CYS A 48 4.60 -17.24 1.63
C CYS A 48 5.57 -16.08 1.91
N LEU A 49 6.79 -16.41 2.32
CA LEU A 49 7.82 -15.42 2.66
C LEU A 49 8.74 -15.18 1.46
N LEU A 50 8.82 -13.93 1.02
CA LEU A 50 9.63 -13.51 -0.12
C LEU A 50 10.67 -12.47 0.30
N GLY A 51 11.88 -12.59 -0.25
CA GLY A 51 12.89 -11.54 -0.23
C GLY A 51 12.57 -10.42 -1.23
N TYR A 52 13.58 -9.98 -1.99
CA TYR A 52 13.36 -9.07 -3.11
C TYR A 52 12.64 -9.79 -4.25
N THR A 53 11.61 -9.15 -4.80
CA THR A 53 10.88 -9.65 -5.97
C THR A 53 10.52 -8.48 -6.89
N ASP A 54 10.53 -8.71 -8.19
CA ASP A 54 10.02 -7.83 -9.24
C ASP A 54 8.54 -8.12 -9.60
N GLN A 55 7.94 -9.12 -8.96
CA GLN A 55 6.57 -9.55 -9.23
C GLN A 55 5.51 -8.91 -8.31
N VAL A 56 5.82 -7.78 -7.67
CA VAL A 56 4.89 -7.11 -6.73
C VAL A 56 3.55 -6.81 -7.40
N SER A 57 3.57 -6.36 -8.64
CA SER A 57 2.35 -6.07 -9.41
C SER A 57 1.45 -7.30 -9.58
N LEU A 58 2.03 -8.46 -9.90
CA LEU A 58 1.31 -9.73 -10.04
C LEU A 58 0.75 -10.20 -8.67
N LEU A 59 1.54 -10.06 -7.62
CA LEU A 59 1.10 -10.41 -6.25
C LEU A 59 -0.05 -9.51 -5.78
N MET A 60 -0.03 -8.23 -6.15
CA MET A 60 -1.16 -7.33 -5.91
C MET A 60 -2.43 -7.83 -6.63
N ASP A 61 -2.34 -8.22 -7.91
CA ASP A 61 -3.49 -8.71 -8.68
C ASP A 61 -4.08 -10.00 -8.10
N ALA A 62 -3.27 -10.80 -7.41
CA ALA A 62 -3.69 -12.04 -6.75
C ALA A 62 -4.19 -11.83 -5.30
N SER A 63 -4.15 -10.60 -4.78
CA SER A 63 -4.44 -10.32 -3.37
C SER A 63 -5.82 -9.72 -3.17
N ASP A 64 -6.49 -10.10 -2.07
CA ASP A 64 -7.74 -9.49 -1.62
C ASP A 64 -7.53 -8.20 -0.84
N VAL A 65 -6.45 -8.14 -0.06
CA VAL A 65 -6.08 -7.02 0.81
C VAL A 65 -4.56 -6.82 0.79
N ILE A 66 -4.13 -5.58 0.71
CA ILE A 66 -2.71 -5.22 0.85
C ILE A 66 -2.49 -4.41 2.13
N PHE A 67 -1.43 -4.77 2.85
CA PHE A 67 -0.88 -3.96 3.94
C PHE A 67 0.40 -3.27 3.45
N THR A 68 0.43 -1.98 3.50
CA THR A 68 1.60 -1.21 3.06
C THR A 68 1.76 0.06 3.89
N LYS A 69 2.97 0.60 3.89
CA LYS A 69 3.14 1.98 4.37
C LYS A 69 2.44 2.94 3.41
N PRO A 70 2.01 4.11 3.88
CA PRO A 70 1.34 5.10 3.05
C PRO A 70 2.32 5.85 2.11
N GLY A 71 3.15 5.09 1.39
CA GLY A 71 4.05 5.59 0.36
C GLY A 71 3.28 5.93 -0.92
N GLY A 72 3.65 7.03 -1.60
CA GLY A 72 2.91 7.50 -2.78
C GLY A 72 2.81 6.46 -3.90
N ILE A 73 3.93 5.82 -4.26
CA ILE A 73 3.98 4.89 -5.41
C ILE A 73 3.13 3.64 -5.15
N THR A 74 3.42 2.90 -4.09
CA THR A 74 2.72 1.63 -3.79
C THR A 74 1.22 1.86 -3.53
N SER A 75 0.86 2.95 -2.82
CA SER A 75 -0.54 3.27 -2.54
C SER A 75 -1.30 3.64 -3.82
N THR A 76 -0.69 4.39 -4.73
CA THR A 76 -1.31 4.74 -6.01
C THR A 76 -1.43 3.52 -6.93
N GLU A 77 -0.42 2.65 -6.96
CA GLU A 77 -0.49 1.39 -7.72
C GLU A 77 -1.62 0.49 -7.21
N ALA A 78 -1.71 0.28 -5.90
CA ALA A 78 -2.79 -0.50 -5.28
C ALA A 78 -4.18 0.11 -5.56
N MET A 79 -4.30 1.44 -5.51
CA MET A 79 -5.53 2.15 -5.84
C MET A 79 -5.94 1.95 -7.31
N VAL A 80 -5.01 2.06 -8.25
CA VAL A 80 -5.29 1.85 -9.69
C VAL A 80 -5.67 0.40 -9.98
N LYS A 81 -5.05 -0.56 -9.27
CA LYS A 81 -5.41 -1.99 -9.33
C LYS A 81 -6.71 -2.32 -8.60
N ASN A 82 -7.28 -1.35 -7.88
CA ASN A 82 -8.53 -1.49 -7.17
C ASN A 82 -8.50 -2.61 -6.11
N ILE A 83 -7.46 -2.61 -5.27
CA ILE A 83 -7.25 -3.59 -4.20
C ILE A 83 -7.58 -2.94 -2.85
N SER A 84 -8.23 -3.69 -1.97
CA SER A 84 -8.47 -3.22 -0.60
C SER A 84 -7.16 -2.94 0.11
N MET A 85 -7.03 -1.74 0.69
CA MET A 85 -5.75 -1.25 1.20
C MET A 85 -5.83 -0.84 2.67
N ILE A 86 -4.87 -1.32 3.45
CA ILE A 86 -4.66 -0.93 4.84
C ILE A 86 -3.26 -0.31 4.96
N HIS A 87 -3.22 0.93 5.38
CA HIS A 87 -1.96 1.62 5.68
C HIS A 87 -1.50 1.30 7.09
N THR A 88 -0.30 0.76 7.18
CA THR A 88 0.42 0.54 8.44
C THR A 88 1.03 1.84 8.94
N ALA A 89 1.83 1.77 10.02
CA ALA A 89 2.48 2.95 10.61
C ALA A 89 3.31 3.73 9.58
N PRO A 90 3.04 5.03 9.40
CA PRO A 90 3.79 5.89 8.48
C PRO A 90 5.18 6.21 9.02
N ILE A 91 6.12 6.47 8.12
CA ILE A 91 7.35 7.17 8.48
C ILE A 91 6.97 8.65 8.71
N PRO A 92 7.43 9.27 9.83
CA PRO A 92 7.13 10.66 10.11
C PRO A 92 7.50 11.59 8.94
N GLY A 93 6.61 12.52 8.63
CA GLY A 93 6.75 13.46 7.52
C GLY A 93 5.68 13.24 6.44
N LEU A 94 6.10 13.11 5.18
CA LEU A 94 5.21 13.05 4.02
C LEU A 94 4.21 11.88 4.10
N GLU A 95 4.61 10.73 4.63
CA GLU A 95 3.72 9.57 4.72
C GLU A 95 2.51 9.81 5.64
N ASN A 96 2.62 10.69 6.65
CA ASN A 96 1.47 11.08 7.48
C ASN A 96 0.39 11.82 6.67
N TYR A 97 0.79 12.65 5.71
CA TYR A 97 -0.17 13.34 4.83
C TYR A 97 -0.84 12.36 3.89
N ASN A 98 -0.07 11.44 3.31
CA ASN A 98 -0.61 10.38 2.46
C ASN A 98 -1.62 9.51 3.23
N ALA A 99 -1.25 9.03 4.44
CA ALA A 99 -2.15 8.22 5.26
C ALA A 99 -3.50 8.92 5.49
N ARG A 100 -3.46 10.20 5.87
CA ARG A 100 -4.69 10.99 6.08
C ARG A 100 -5.46 11.22 4.78
N PHE A 101 -4.78 11.54 3.70
CA PHE A 101 -5.43 11.73 2.39
C PHE A 101 -6.19 10.49 1.96
N PHE A 102 -5.51 9.34 1.89
CA PHE A 102 -6.12 8.09 1.47
C PHE A 102 -7.27 7.65 2.41
N HIS A 103 -7.08 7.81 3.71
CA HIS A 103 -8.12 7.46 4.70
C HIS A 103 -9.36 8.36 4.59
N ASN A 104 -9.17 9.68 4.53
CA ASN A 104 -10.27 10.65 4.49
C ASN A 104 -11.09 10.57 3.20
N HIS A 105 -10.49 10.09 2.10
CA HIS A 105 -11.19 9.88 0.84
C HIS A 105 -11.74 8.45 0.68
N GLY A 106 -11.65 7.61 1.72
CA GLY A 106 -12.13 6.23 1.70
C GLY A 106 -11.35 5.30 0.77
N LEU A 107 -10.12 5.66 0.41
CA LEU A 107 -9.24 4.91 -0.50
C LEU A 107 -8.46 3.81 0.21
N SER A 108 -8.29 3.95 1.52
CA SER A 108 -7.65 2.97 2.41
C SER A 108 -8.16 3.11 3.83
N TYR A 109 -7.90 2.11 4.65
CA TYR A 109 -7.96 2.26 6.10
C TYR A 109 -6.57 2.56 6.64
N HIS A 110 -6.51 3.36 7.71
CA HIS A 110 -5.27 3.65 8.41
C HIS A 110 -5.47 3.57 9.92
N THR A 111 -4.66 2.77 10.57
CA THR A 111 -4.53 2.71 12.03
C THR A 111 -3.14 2.18 12.40
N ASN A 112 -2.61 2.61 13.53
CA ASN A 112 -1.35 2.09 14.08
C ASN A 112 -1.54 0.85 14.95
N ASP A 113 -2.78 0.49 15.26
CA ASP A 113 -3.13 -0.70 16.05
C ASP A 113 -3.23 -1.92 15.15
N ILE A 114 -2.34 -2.89 15.35
CA ILE A 114 -2.26 -4.11 14.55
C ILE A 114 -3.54 -4.94 14.68
N SER A 115 -4.13 -5.03 15.86
CA SER A 115 -5.37 -5.78 16.07
C SER A 115 -6.54 -5.18 15.28
N GLN A 116 -6.61 -3.86 15.21
CA GLN A 116 -7.57 -3.17 14.37
C GLN A 116 -7.28 -3.37 12.88
N GLN A 117 -6.00 -3.34 12.46
CA GLN A 117 -5.63 -3.62 11.08
C GLN A 117 -6.11 -5.00 10.64
N VAL A 118 -5.87 -6.03 11.47
CA VAL A 118 -6.31 -7.41 11.18
C VAL A 118 -7.83 -7.52 11.17
N THR A 119 -8.52 -6.91 12.13
CA THR A 119 -10.00 -6.90 12.18
C THR A 119 -10.58 -6.29 10.90
N ILE A 120 -10.02 -5.17 10.44
CA ILE A 120 -10.45 -4.49 9.21
C ILE A 120 -10.16 -5.37 7.99
N ALA A 121 -9.00 -6.04 7.94
CA ALA A 121 -8.65 -6.93 6.84
C ALA A 121 -9.64 -8.10 6.72
N MET A 122 -9.94 -8.77 7.82
CA MET A 122 -10.93 -9.85 7.84
C MET A 122 -12.30 -9.35 7.38
N ARG A 123 -12.72 -8.17 7.84
CA ARG A 123 -13.97 -7.57 7.38
C ARG A 123 -13.95 -7.23 5.88
N LEU A 124 -12.84 -6.74 5.34
CA LEU A 124 -12.69 -6.48 3.90
C LEU A 124 -12.78 -7.78 3.07
N CYS A 125 -12.35 -8.92 3.61
CA CYS A 125 -12.48 -10.21 2.94
C CYS A 125 -13.92 -10.76 3.00
N GLU A 126 -14.65 -10.56 4.10
CA GLU A 126 -15.93 -11.20 4.38
C GLU A 126 -17.16 -10.33 4.01
N ASP A 127 -17.09 -9.01 4.24
CA ASP A 127 -18.17 -8.06 4.00
C ASP A 127 -18.03 -7.41 2.62
N LYS A 128 -18.74 -7.96 1.64
CA LYS A 128 -18.74 -7.47 0.25
C LYS A 128 -19.19 -6.01 0.13
N ALA A 129 -20.12 -5.55 0.98
CA ALA A 129 -20.60 -4.18 0.95
C ALA A 129 -19.53 -3.21 1.46
N PHE A 130 -18.85 -3.58 2.53
CA PHE A 130 -17.75 -2.83 3.11
C PHE A 130 -16.57 -2.73 2.12
N LYS A 131 -16.16 -3.87 1.52
CA LYS A 131 -15.14 -3.90 0.47
C LYS A 131 -15.51 -2.99 -0.71
N LYS A 132 -16.74 -3.13 -1.22
CA LYS A 132 -17.23 -2.39 -2.39
C LYS A 132 -17.16 -0.87 -2.20
N SER A 133 -17.44 -0.37 -1.00
CA SER A 133 -17.35 1.07 -0.71
C SER A 133 -15.96 1.62 -0.96
N MET A 134 -14.91 0.96 -0.45
CA MET A 134 -13.51 1.36 -0.69
C MET A 134 -13.15 1.28 -2.18
N LEU A 135 -13.45 0.15 -2.83
CA LEU A 135 -13.10 -0.06 -4.23
C LEU A 135 -13.79 0.95 -5.15
N GLN A 136 -15.02 1.38 -4.83
CA GLN A 136 -15.72 2.42 -5.58
C GLN A 136 -15.02 3.78 -5.44
N GLN A 137 -14.57 4.15 -4.24
CA GLN A 137 -13.81 5.37 -4.05
C GLN A 137 -12.47 5.32 -4.81
N GLN A 138 -11.78 4.20 -4.76
CA GLN A 138 -10.53 3.99 -5.52
C GLN A 138 -10.75 4.15 -7.03
N SER A 139 -11.81 3.56 -7.59
CA SER A 139 -12.15 3.68 -9.01
C SER A 139 -12.49 5.11 -9.44
N THR A 140 -13.02 5.93 -8.51
CA THR A 140 -13.34 7.33 -8.78
C THR A 140 -12.09 8.22 -8.79
N HIS A 141 -11.10 7.91 -7.94
CA HIS A 141 -9.88 8.70 -7.77
C HIS A 141 -8.71 8.16 -8.59
N GLY A 142 -8.68 6.87 -8.88
CA GLY A 142 -7.62 6.22 -9.65
C GLY A 142 -7.76 6.47 -11.14
N ASN A 143 -6.70 7.00 -11.76
CA ASN A 143 -6.65 7.13 -13.21
C ASN A 143 -5.47 6.32 -13.77
N PRO A 144 -5.72 5.15 -14.38
CA PRO A 144 -4.66 4.31 -14.96
C PRO A 144 -3.94 4.96 -16.14
N ARG A 145 -4.54 6.02 -16.71
CA ARG A 145 -3.97 6.76 -17.85
C ARG A 145 -3.35 8.11 -17.47
N THR A 146 -2.98 8.29 -16.20
CA THR A 146 -2.37 9.55 -15.72
C THR A 146 -1.12 9.92 -16.52
N SER A 147 -0.27 8.95 -16.84
CA SER A 147 0.94 9.20 -17.64
C SER A 147 0.62 9.71 -19.04
N ASP A 148 -0.39 9.14 -19.70
CA ASP A 148 -0.85 9.58 -21.02
C ASP A 148 -1.32 11.04 -20.95
N HIS A 149 -2.13 11.39 -19.95
CA HIS A 149 -2.63 12.75 -19.77
C HIS A 149 -1.51 13.75 -19.51
N VAL A 150 -0.48 13.38 -18.74
CA VAL A 150 0.68 14.25 -18.49
C VAL A 150 1.47 14.45 -19.78
N ILE A 151 1.69 13.39 -20.56
CA ILE A 151 2.38 13.48 -21.86
C ILE A 151 1.57 14.35 -22.83
N ASP A 152 0.28 14.10 -22.96
CA ASP A 152 -0.61 14.90 -23.81
C ASP A 152 -0.58 16.37 -23.41
N TRP A 153 -0.62 16.66 -22.10
CA TRP A 153 -0.54 18.02 -21.60
C TRP A 153 0.81 18.70 -21.99
N ILE A 154 1.93 18.00 -21.78
CA ILE A 154 3.26 18.51 -22.14
C ILE A 154 3.35 18.79 -23.65
N LEU A 155 2.89 17.84 -24.48
CA LEU A 155 2.96 17.97 -25.93
C LEU A 155 2.09 19.12 -26.46
N ASN A 156 0.95 19.39 -25.82
CA ASN A 156 0.03 20.45 -26.23
C ASN A 156 0.38 21.85 -25.65
N HIS A 157 1.32 21.92 -24.69
CA HIS A 157 1.70 23.15 -24.01
C HIS A 157 3.21 23.43 -24.11
N GLN A 158 3.84 23.06 -25.21
CA GLN A 158 5.28 23.26 -25.44
C GLN A 158 5.69 24.73 -25.50
N ASP A 159 4.73 25.65 -25.67
CA ASP A 159 4.97 27.10 -25.78
C ASP A 159 4.87 27.87 -24.46
N ILE A 160 4.73 27.19 -23.31
CA ILE A 160 4.81 27.85 -22.01
C ILE A 160 6.28 28.14 -21.74
N ALA A 161 6.74 29.31 -22.23
CA ALA A 161 8.01 29.88 -21.84
C ALA A 161 8.04 30.00 -20.31
N TYR A 162 9.07 29.44 -19.72
CA TYR A 162 9.34 29.62 -18.29
C TYR A 162 9.69 31.12 -18.11
N GLU A 163 8.69 31.92 -17.76
CA GLU A 163 8.94 33.26 -17.24
C GLU A 163 9.58 33.08 -15.87
N GLY A 164 10.91 32.98 -15.87
CA GLY A 164 11.72 32.92 -14.67
C GLY A 164 11.39 34.13 -13.82
N GLN A 165 10.84 33.90 -12.63
CA GLN A 165 10.85 34.90 -11.58
C GLN A 165 12.32 35.23 -11.30
N GLU A 166 12.76 36.45 -11.70
CA GLU A 166 13.98 37.03 -11.23
C GLU A 166 13.97 37.01 -9.70
N THR A 167 14.91 36.26 -9.13
CA THR A 167 15.20 36.34 -7.70
C THR A 167 15.65 37.76 -7.39
N THR A 168 14.72 38.57 -6.89
CA THR A 168 15.09 39.84 -6.25
C THR A 168 15.93 39.53 -5.04
N ASP A 169 17.17 39.92 -5.12
CA ASP A 169 18.17 39.93 -4.06
C ASP A 169 17.58 40.48 -2.76
N ILE A 170 17.61 39.65 -1.72
CA ILE A 170 17.42 40.12 -0.34
C ILE A 170 18.83 40.53 0.14
N ALA A 171 19.04 41.84 0.17
CA ALA A 171 20.16 42.45 0.87
C ALA A 171 19.95 42.41 2.37
#